data_a0c1b0de5830820f41e01818a3ec8e0b
#
_entry.id   a0c1b0de5830820f41e01818a3ec8e0b
#
_cell.length_a   1.000
_cell.length_b   1.000
_cell.length_c   1.000
_cell.angle_alpha   90.00
_cell.angle_beta   90.00
_cell.angle_gamma   90.00
#
_symmetry.space_group_name_H-M   'P 1'
#
loop_
_entity.id
_entity.type
_entity.pdbx_description
1 polymer ?
#
loop_
_entity_poly.entity_id
_entity_poly.type
_entity_poly.pdbx_seq_one_letter_code
_entity_poly.pdbx_strand_id
1 'polypeptide(L)'
;PGMIIQFSTGGRGRAASERGSMLHLAPDMASLATGSVNFPNGIYDNHPDLINELAQQMLDYEVKPEIEIFDLAMLYNAANLVKQGMLSEPLHVQFVFGVPNALPPIRNILNFEVSELNRLFPEATWTAAGVGRSQLDLNHWALELGGHCRTGLEDNIRYDKSRLAASNAELVGRVANLCDQYDRHVASAKEARELLALAA
;
A
#
# COMPACT_ATOMS: atom_id res chain seq x y z
N PRO A 1 -14.41 16.96 -4.44
CA PRO A 1 -15.19 15.88 -4.99
C PRO A 1 -14.33 15.10 -5.97
N GLY A 2 -14.40 13.78 -5.93
CA GLY A 2 -13.64 12.91 -6.82
C GLY A 2 -12.35 12.30 -6.23
N MET A 3 -11.94 12.68 -5.02
CA MET A 3 -10.83 12.02 -4.33
C MET A 3 -11.17 10.55 -4.06
N ILE A 4 -10.20 9.66 -4.29
CA ILE A 4 -10.32 8.24 -3.94
C ILE A 4 -10.26 8.11 -2.42
N ILE A 5 -11.23 7.39 -1.86
CA ILE A 5 -11.33 7.13 -0.42
C ILE A 5 -10.89 5.70 -0.16
N GLN A 6 -9.91 5.54 0.73
CA GLN A 6 -9.42 4.24 1.14
C GLN A 6 -9.58 4.05 2.65
N PHE A 7 -10.12 2.89 3.05
CA PHE A 7 -10.19 2.50 4.45
C PHE A 7 -9.04 1.56 4.81
N SER A 8 -8.54 1.68 6.03
CA SER A 8 -7.60 0.71 6.58
C SER A 8 -8.38 -0.42 7.27
N THR A 9 -8.08 -1.66 6.88
CA THR A 9 -8.47 -2.85 7.63
C THR A 9 -7.40 -3.26 8.64
N GLY A 10 -6.31 -2.52 8.74
CA GLY A 10 -5.27 -2.70 9.75
C GLY A 10 -5.82 -2.47 11.14
N GLY A 11 -5.37 -3.26 12.11
CA GLY A 11 -5.92 -3.13 13.45
C GLY A 11 -5.07 -3.83 14.49
N ARG A 12 -3.87 -3.29 14.78
CA ARG A 12 -3.10 -3.79 15.91
C ARG A 12 -3.90 -3.67 17.20
N GLY A 13 -4.14 -4.81 17.89
CA GLY A 13 -4.91 -4.84 19.13
C GLY A 13 -6.43 -4.76 18.97
N ARG A 14 -6.95 -4.75 17.74
CA ARG A 14 -8.39 -4.88 17.46
C ARG A 14 -8.75 -6.34 17.24
N ALA A 15 -9.97 -6.71 17.64
CA ALA A 15 -10.51 -8.03 17.33
C ALA A 15 -10.66 -8.21 15.79
N ALA A 16 -10.47 -9.43 15.30
CA ALA A 16 -10.63 -9.75 13.88
C ALA A 16 -11.99 -9.27 13.33
N SER A 17 -13.06 -9.48 14.10
CA SER A 17 -14.42 -9.06 13.74
C SER A 17 -14.65 -7.56 13.59
N GLU A 18 -13.74 -6.72 14.07
CA GLU A 18 -13.83 -5.26 13.95
C GLU A 18 -13.14 -4.74 12.68
N ARG A 19 -12.21 -5.51 12.10
CA ARG A 19 -11.30 -5.03 11.06
C ARG A 19 -12.00 -4.77 9.73
N GLY A 20 -12.97 -5.59 9.35
CA GLY A 20 -13.78 -5.40 8.13
C GLY A 20 -15.08 -4.61 8.37
N SER A 21 -15.37 -4.19 9.60
CA SER A 21 -16.69 -3.67 10.00
C SER A 21 -17.18 -2.44 9.22
N MET A 22 -16.28 -1.69 8.58
CA MET A 22 -16.62 -0.49 7.81
C MET A 22 -16.68 -0.72 6.30
N LEU A 23 -16.37 -1.92 5.80
CA LEU A 23 -16.36 -2.22 4.36
C LEU A 23 -17.75 -2.11 3.73
N HIS A 24 -18.82 -2.32 4.50
CA HIS A 24 -20.20 -2.13 4.05
C HIS A 24 -20.54 -0.69 3.61
N LEU A 25 -19.69 0.29 3.94
CA LEU A 25 -19.81 1.67 3.46
C LEU A 25 -19.26 1.84 2.03
N ALA A 26 -18.76 0.77 1.43
CA ALA A 26 -18.24 0.71 0.07
C ALA A 26 -17.26 1.87 -0.24
N PRO A 27 -16.13 2.00 0.47
CA PRO A 27 -15.08 2.92 0.05
C PRO A 27 -14.53 2.48 -1.31
N ASP A 28 -13.87 3.38 -2.03
CA ASP A 28 -13.24 3.03 -3.32
C ASP A 28 -12.20 1.90 -3.16
N MET A 29 -11.44 1.94 -2.07
CA MET A 29 -10.37 0.99 -1.76
C MET A 29 -10.32 0.64 -0.28
N ALA A 30 -9.68 -0.49 0.04
CA ALA A 30 -9.31 -0.81 1.42
C ALA A 30 -7.99 -1.60 1.46
N SER A 31 -7.21 -1.42 2.53
CA SER A 31 -5.95 -2.17 2.69
C SER A 31 -6.22 -3.64 3.01
N LEU A 32 -5.38 -4.54 2.48
CA LEU A 32 -5.40 -5.97 2.77
C LEU A 32 -3.98 -6.50 2.93
N ALA A 33 -3.53 -6.69 4.17
CA ALA A 33 -2.26 -7.37 4.44
C ALA A 33 -2.43 -8.89 4.25
N THR A 34 -1.58 -9.49 3.42
CA THR A 34 -1.69 -10.91 3.04
C THR A 34 -0.82 -11.85 3.87
N GLY A 35 -0.45 -11.43 5.08
CA GLY A 35 0.30 -12.22 6.05
C GLY A 35 0.54 -11.48 7.35
N SER A 36 0.91 -12.21 8.40
CA SER A 36 1.25 -11.66 9.71
C SER A 36 2.69 -11.15 9.76
N VAL A 37 2.94 -10.11 10.54
CA VAL A 37 4.27 -9.52 10.73
C VAL A 37 4.57 -9.34 12.22
N ASN A 38 5.79 -9.69 12.62
CA ASN A 38 6.30 -9.43 13.96
C ASN A 38 6.81 -7.98 14.06
N PHE A 39 5.93 -7.05 14.45
CA PHE A 39 6.38 -5.70 14.79
C PHE A 39 7.12 -5.68 16.13
N PRO A 40 7.95 -4.65 16.41
CA PRO A 40 8.75 -4.61 17.65
C PRO A 40 7.93 -4.75 18.95
N ASN A 41 6.71 -4.26 18.95
CA ASN A 41 5.84 -4.20 20.13
C ASN A 41 4.66 -5.17 20.09
N GLY A 42 4.68 -6.16 19.20
CA GLY A 42 3.62 -7.16 19.08
C GLY A 42 3.46 -7.69 17.66
N ILE A 43 2.59 -8.67 17.51
CA ILE A 43 2.29 -9.25 16.22
C ILE A 43 1.21 -8.39 15.53
N TYR A 44 1.45 -8.02 14.28
CA TYR A 44 0.37 -7.61 13.37
C TYR A 44 -0.21 -8.88 12.78
N ASP A 45 -1.22 -9.41 13.45
CA ASP A 45 -1.82 -10.69 13.12
C ASP A 45 -2.76 -10.57 11.93
N ASN A 46 -2.49 -11.37 10.90
CA ASN A 46 -3.32 -11.57 9.72
C ASN A 46 -3.42 -13.08 9.47
N HIS A 47 -4.26 -13.74 10.27
CA HIS A 47 -4.55 -15.17 10.12
C HIS A 47 -5.16 -15.43 8.74
N PRO A 48 -4.86 -16.58 8.08
CA PRO A 48 -5.43 -16.90 6.76
C PRO A 48 -6.96 -16.78 6.67
N ASP A 49 -7.68 -17.21 7.70
CA ASP A 49 -9.15 -17.10 7.72
C ASP A 49 -9.62 -15.64 7.71
N LEU A 50 -8.94 -14.76 8.46
CA LEU A 50 -9.24 -13.33 8.45
C LEU A 50 -8.93 -12.69 7.09
N ILE A 51 -7.81 -13.06 6.47
CA ILE A 51 -7.45 -12.58 5.13
C ILE A 51 -8.55 -12.96 4.13
N ASN A 52 -8.99 -14.22 4.15
CA ASN A 52 -10.07 -14.71 3.29
C ASN A 52 -11.40 -13.99 3.57
N GLU A 53 -11.74 -13.78 4.83
CA GLU A 53 -12.95 -13.05 5.22
C GLU A 53 -12.93 -11.60 4.70
N LEU A 54 -11.82 -10.88 4.90
CA LEU A 54 -11.67 -9.50 4.42
C LEU A 54 -11.68 -9.43 2.89
N ALA A 55 -10.99 -10.34 2.20
CA ALA A 55 -11.00 -10.41 0.75
C ALA A 55 -12.41 -10.67 0.21
N GLN A 56 -13.17 -11.59 0.82
CA GLN A 56 -14.55 -11.87 0.44
C GLN A 56 -15.45 -10.66 0.67
N GLN A 57 -15.35 -9.98 1.82
CA GLN A 57 -16.12 -8.75 2.08
C GLN A 57 -15.79 -7.65 1.05
N MET A 58 -14.51 -7.49 0.65
CA MET A 58 -14.13 -6.53 -0.37
C MET A 58 -14.75 -6.88 -1.73
N LEU A 59 -14.81 -8.16 -2.11
CA LEU A 59 -15.53 -8.61 -3.30
C LEU A 59 -17.02 -8.32 -3.22
N ASP A 60 -17.67 -8.66 -2.10
CA ASP A 60 -19.11 -8.50 -1.90
C ASP A 60 -19.55 -7.03 -1.95
N TYR A 61 -18.71 -6.10 -1.49
CA TYR A 61 -18.98 -4.67 -1.47
C TYR A 61 -18.32 -3.89 -2.64
N GLU A 62 -17.72 -4.59 -3.60
CA GLU A 62 -17.02 -4.00 -4.75
C GLU A 62 -15.90 -3.02 -4.35
N VAL A 63 -15.22 -3.28 -3.23
CA VAL A 63 -14.11 -2.49 -2.72
C VAL A 63 -12.80 -3.01 -3.30
N LYS A 64 -12.01 -2.13 -3.92
CA LYS A 64 -10.69 -2.49 -4.46
C LYS A 64 -9.67 -2.73 -3.35
N PRO A 65 -9.05 -3.93 -3.25
CA PRO A 65 -7.95 -4.14 -2.30
C PRO A 65 -6.69 -3.39 -2.69
N GLU A 66 -6.05 -2.71 -1.73
CA GLU A 66 -4.62 -2.39 -1.77
C GLU A 66 -3.88 -3.47 -0.98
N ILE A 67 -3.08 -4.27 -1.68
CA ILE A 67 -2.38 -5.41 -1.07
C ILE A 67 -1.13 -4.91 -0.36
N GLU A 68 -1.12 -4.95 0.98
CA GLU A 68 0.04 -4.55 1.78
C GLU A 68 1.04 -5.70 1.91
N ILE A 69 2.27 -5.45 1.46
CA ILE A 69 3.39 -6.40 1.43
C ILE A 69 4.48 -5.93 2.39
N PHE A 70 4.71 -6.67 3.45
CA PHE A 70 5.75 -6.44 4.45
C PHE A 70 6.92 -7.42 4.33
N ASP A 71 6.75 -8.49 3.57
CA ASP A 71 7.78 -9.44 3.15
C ASP A 71 7.38 -10.15 1.85
N LEU A 72 8.36 -10.80 1.21
CA LEU A 72 8.17 -11.45 -0.09
C LEU A 72 7.08 -12.53 -0.07
N ALA A 73 6.93 -13.29 1.02
CA ALA A 73 5.93 -14.35 1.10
C ALA A 73 4.51 -13.82 0.94
N MET A 74 4.26 -12.58 1.35
CA MET A 74 2.94 -11.94 1.21
C MET A 74 2.56 -11.70 -0.25
N LEU A 75 3.52 -11.42 -1.13
CA LEU A 75 3.26 -11.31 -2.57
C LEU A 75 2.78 -12.63 -3.17
N TYR A 76 3.38 -13.74 -2.75
CA TYR A 76 2.95 -15.08 -3.19
C TYR A 76 1.61 -15.50 -2.56
N ASN A 77 1.31 -15.06 -1.34
CA ASN A 77 -0.01 -15.25 -0.74
C ASN A 77 -1.08 -14.51 -1.54
N ALA A 78 -0.82 -13.27 -1.98
CA ALA A 78 -1.71 -12.55 -2.88
C ALA A 78 -1.93 -13.31 -4.19
N ALA A 79 -0.87 -13.89 -4.77
CA ALA A 79 -0.98 -14.73 -5.98
C ALA A 79 -1.86 -15.97 -5.76
N ASN A 80 -1.80 -16.57 -4.57
CA ASN A 80 -2.69 -17.69 -4.23
C ASN A 80 -4.16 -17.23 -4.09
N LEU A 81 -4.41 -16.06 -3.52
CA LEU A 81 -5.76 -15.49 -3.42
C LEU A 81 -6.36 -15.19 -4.80
N VAL A 82 -5.55 -14.71 -5.76
CA VAL A 82 -5.98 -14.53 -7.16
C VAL A 82 -6.38 -15.88 -7.76
N LYS A 83 -5.57 -16.92 -7.62
CA LYS A 83 -5.89 -18.27 -8.11
C LYS A 83 -7.17 -18.86 -7.51
N GLN A 84 -7.50 -18.46 -6.28
CA GLN A 84 -8.72 -18.87 -5.59
C GLN A 84 -9.93 -18.02 -5.97
N GLY A 85 -9.77 -16.99 -6.79
CA GLY A 85 -10.83 -16.04 -7.15
C GLY A 85 -11.21 -15.06 -6.03
N MET A 86 -10.39 -14.95 -4.99
CA MET A 86 -10.60 -14.03 -3.85
C MET A 86 -10.08 -12.61 -4.13
N LEU A 87 -9.23 -12.46 -5.13
CA LEU A 87 -8.72 -11.17 -5.62
C LEU A 87 -8.87 -11.10 -7.13
N SER A 88 -9.27 -9.93 -7.64
CA SER A 88 -9.43 -9.66 -9.08
C SER A 88 -8.29 -8.80 -9.60
N GLU A 89 -7.75 -9.15 -10.78
CA GLU A 89 -6.77 -8.34 -11.50
C GLU A 89 -7.44 -7.16 -12.24
N PRO A 90 -6.69 -6.07 -12.53
CA PRO A 90 -5.30 -5.82 -12.14
C PRO A 90 -5.16 -5.53 -10.65
N LEU A 91 -4.10 -5.99 -10.02
CA LEU A 91 -3.82 -5.73 -8.60
C LEU A 91 -3.27 -4.32 -8.39
N HIS A 92 -3.48 -3.78 -7.19
CA HIS A 92 -2.70 -2.67 -6.64
C HIS A 92 -1.96 -3.12 -5.40
N VAL A 93 -0.63 -3.00 -5.40
CA VAL A 93 0.24 -3.49 -4.33
C VAL A 93 0.93 -2.33 -3.64
N GLN A 94 1.00 -2.36 -2.31
CA GLN A 94 1.80 -1.45 -1.51
C GLN A 94 2.94 -2.20 -0.84
N PHE A 95 4.18 -1.92 -1.25
CA PHE A 95 5.38 -2.41 -0.58
C PHE A 95 5.70 -1.53 0.62
N VAL A 96 5.71 -2.10 1.83
CA VAL A 96 5.94 -1.36 3.08
C VAL A 96 7.33 -1.66 3.62
N PHE A 97 8.19 -0.66 3.63
CA PHE A 97 9.59 -0.75 4.01
C PHE A 97 9.90 0.01 5.31
N GLY A 98 10.91 -0.45 6.04
CA GLY A 98 11.45 0.25 7.19
C GLY A 98 10.75 -0.05 8.52
N VAL A 99 9.75 -0.93 8.51
CA VAL A 99 9.22 -1.50 9.76
C VAL A 99 10.23 -2.54 10.25
N PRO A 100 10.71 -2.46 11.50
CA PRO A 100 11.60 -3.48 12.06
C PRO A 100 10.97 -4.88 11.98
N ASN A 101 11.78 -5.88 11.63
CA ASN A 101 11.40 -7.28 11.39
C ASN A 101 10.54 -7.51 10.12
N ALA A 102 10.46 -6.53 9.22
CA ALA A 102 9.85 -6.63 7.90
C ALA A 102 10.87 -6.21 6.82
N LEU A 103 10.41 -5.84 5.62
CA LEU A 103 11.29 -5.42 4.52
C LEU A 103 12.20 -4.25 4.94
N PRO A 104 13.54 -4.42 4.93
CA PRO A 104 14.45 -3.33 5.20
C PRO A 104 14.48 -2.35 4.02
N PRO A 105 14.64 -1.02 4.28
CA PRO A 105 14.63 0.00 3.23
C PRO A 105 15.95 -0.01 2.44
N ILE A 106 16.12 -1.04 1.61
CA ILE A 106 17.27 -1.28 0.75
C ILE A 106 16.79 -1.29 -0.70
N ARG A 107 17.39 -0.45 -1.55
CA ARG A 107 16.96 -0.29 -2.94
C ARG A 107 16.91 -1.61 -3.72
N ASN A 108 17.92 -2.46 -3.57
CA ASN A 108 17.97 -3.74 -4.30
C ASN A 108 16.80 -4.68 -3.91
N ILE A 109 16.29 -4.56 -2.68
CA ILE A 109 15.12 -5.33 -2.26
C ILE A 109 13.86 -4.78 -2.96
N LEU A 110 13.67 -3.46 -3.02
CA LEU A 110 12.57 -2.88 -3.79
C LEU A 110 12.64 -3.29 -5.27
N ASN A 111 13.82 -3.23 -5.89
CA ASN A 111 14.01 -3.65 -7.28
C ASN A 111 13.59 -5.12 -7.48
N PHE A 112 13.94 -5.99 -6.54
CA PHE A 112 13.58 -7.41 -6.58
C PHE A 112 12.06 -7.60 -6.42
N GLU A 113 11.44 -6.96 -5.43
CA GLU A 113 9.97 -7.03 -5.21
C GLU A 113 9.19 -6.55 -6.43
N VAL A 114 9.60 -5.44 -7.04
CA VAL A 114 8.98 -4.91 -8.27
C VAL A 114 9.17 -5.88 -9.44
N SER A 115 10.36 -6.49 -9.58
CA SER A 115 10.60 -7.50 -10.60
C SER A 115 9.70 -8.74 -10.44
N GLU A 116 9.53 -9.21 -9.20
CA GLU A 116 8.65 -10.33 -8.90
C GLU A 116 7.17 -9.99 -9.10
N LEU A 117 6.74 -8.77 -8.72
CA LEU A 117 5.41 -8.29 -9.00
C LEU A 117 5.11 -8.30 -10.50
N ASN A 118 6.00 -7.71 -11.30
CA ASN A 118 5.84 -7.64 -12.76
C ASN A 118 5.85 -9.04 -13.42
N ARG A 119 6.61 -9.99 -12.86
CA ARG A 119 6.63 -11.38 -13.33
C ARG A 119 5.32 -12.10 -13.05
N LEU A 120 4.72 -11.86 -11.88
CA LEU A 120 3.47 -12.50 -11.45
C LEU A 120 2.24 -11.80 -12.05
N PHE A 121 2.26 -10.47 -12.09
CA PHE A 121 1.13 -9.60 -12.45
C PHE A 121 1.61 -8.42 -13.30
N PRO A 122 1.81 -8.60 -14.61
CA PRO A 122 2.36 -7.56 -15.49
C PRO A 122 1.56 -6.25 -15.52
N GLU A 123 0.25 -6.33 -15.29
CA GLU A 123 -0.65 -5.17 -15.30
C GLU A 123 -0.86 -4.53 -13.91
N ALA A 124 -0.19 -5.05 -12.88
CA ALA A 124 -0.35 -4.51 -11.53
C ALA A 124 0.29 -3.12 -11.42
N THR A 125 -0.39 -2.25 -10.69
CA THR A 125 0.19 -1.00 -10.22
C THR A 125 0.74 -1.18 -8.81
N TRP A 126 1.67 -0.30 -8.40
CA TRP A 126 2.25 -0.43 -7.08
C TRP A 126 2.67 0.91 -6.47
N THR A 127 2.66 0.95 -5.16
CA THR A 127 3.09 2.05 -4.30
C THR A 127 4.23 1.59 -3.40
N ALA A 128 5.19 2.45 -3.09
CA ALA A 128 6.15 2.21 -2.03
C ALA A 128 5.89 3.13 -0.83
N ALA A 129 5.86 2.51 0.36
CA ALA A 129 5.75 3.18 1.65
C ALA A 129 7.06 3.00 2.43
N GLY A 130 7.62 4.10 2.93
CA GLY A 130 8.81 4.10 3.77
C GLY A 130 8.50 4.60 5.17
N VAL A 131 8.72 3.76 6.20
CA VAL A 131 8.49 4.15 7.59
C VAL A 131 9.71 4.89 8.16
N GLY A 132 9.46 5.97 8.89
CA GLY A 132 10.48 6.79 9.52
C GLY A 132 11.39 7.50 8.50
N ARG A 133 12.69 7.47 8.77
CA ARG A 133 13.70 8.20 7.97
C ARG A 133 13.80 7.75 6.50
N SER A 134 13.30 6.58 6.16
CA SER A 134 13.36 6.02 4.81
C SER A 134 12.24 6.50 3.89
N GLN A 135 11.25 7.24 4.40
CA GLN A 135 10.09 7.67 3.60
C GLN A 135 10.49 8.41 2.32
N LEU A 136 11.39 9.39 2.44
CA LEU A 136 11.79 10.19 1.28
C LEU A 136 12.59 9.37 0.26
N ASP A 137 13.50 8.51 0.74
CA ASP A 137 14.29 7.65 -0.15
C ASP A 137 13.39 6.69 -0.93
N LEU A 138 12.38 6.10 -0.27
CA LEU A 138 11.40 5.23 -0.93
C LEU A 138 10.56 6.00 -1.96
N ASN A 139 10.17 7.26 -1.68
CA ASN A 139 9.46 8.08 -2.66
C ASN A 139 10.33 8.32 -3.92
N HIS A 140 11.61 8.65 -3.76
CA HIS A 140 12.53 8.79 -4.88
C HIS A 140 12.64 7.50 -5.70
N TRP A 141 12.85 6.35 -5.04
CA TRP A 141 12.99 5.07 -5.72
C TRP A 141 11.70 4.63 -6.42
N ALA A 142 10.53 4.88 -5.80
CA ALA A 142 9.25 4.58 -6.41
C ALA A 142 9.05 5.37 -7.71
N LEU A 143 9.28 6.69 -7.69
CA LEU A 143 9.15 7.53 -8.87
C LEU A 143 10.09 7.11 -9.99
N GLU A 144 11.34 6.80 -9.66
CA GLU A 144 12.35 6.36 -10.62
C GLU A 144 12.02 5.00 -11.26
N LEU A 145 11.42 4.07 -10.49
CA LEU A 145 11.06 2.73 -10.95
C LEU A 145 9.67 2.64 -11.58
N GLY A 146 8.94 3.76 -11.70
CA GLY A 146 7.63 3.79 -12.34
C GLY A 146 6.44 3.51 -11.41
N GLY A 147 6.68 3.37 -10.11
CA GLY A 147 5.63 3.19 -9.10
C GLY A 147 5.03 4.49 -8.59
N HIS A 148 4.16 4.37 -7.59
CA HIS A 148 3.53 5.48 -6.89
C HIS A 148 4.12 5.64 -5.49
N CYS A 149 3.77 6.74 -4.82
CA CYS A 149 4.34 7.09 -3.52
C CYS A 149 3.26 7.14 -2.43
N ARG A 150 3.53 6.51 -1.29
CA ARG A 150 2.82 6.80 -0.04
C ARG A 150 3.69 7.76 0.79
N THR A 151 3.06 8.78 1.39
CA THR A 151 3.68 9.71 2.31
C THR A 151 2.65 10.21 3.33
N GLY A 152 3.09 10.59 4.51
CA GLY A 152 2.22 11.12 5.55
C GLY A 152 2.84 11.00 6.94
N LEU A 153 2.18 11.66 7.90
CA LEU A 153 2.61 11.74 9.30
C LEU A 153 2.49 10.40 10.05
N GLU A 154 1.65 9.49 9.55
CA GLU A 154 1.57 8.13 10.09
C GLU A 154 2.90 7.41 9.97
N ASP A 155 3.57 7.55 8.82
CA ASP A 155 4.81 6.83 8.53
C ASP A 155 6.05 7.62 8.99
N ASN A 156 6.03 8.95 8.89
CA ASN A 156 7.15 9.81 9.26
C ASN A 156 6.69 11.22 9.64
N ILE A 157 7.04 11.65 10.83
CA ILE A 157 6.71 12.99 11.34
C ILE A 157 7.69 14.09 10.91
N ARG A 158 8.76 13.75 10.18
CA ARG A 158 9.81 14.70 9.79
C ARG A 158 9.71 15.08 8.32
N TYR A 159 9.84 16.37 8.05
CA TYR A 159 10.02 16.85 6.69
C TYR A 159 11.43 16.51 6.18
N ASP A 160 12.44 16.77 7.01
CA ASP A 160 13.85 16.46 6.77
C ASP A 160 14.59 16.18 8.08
N LYS A 161 15.92 16.09 8.04
CA LYS A 161 16.75 15.83 9.22
C LYS A 161 16.70 16.95 10.25
N SER A 162 16.37 18.18 9.84
CA SER A 162 16.44 19.39 10.68
C SER A 162 15.11 19.77 11.34
N ARG A 163 13.96 19.41 10.72
CA ARG A 163 12.63 19.85 11.21
C ARG A 163 11.53 18.80 11.05
N LEU A 164 10.50 18.98 11.85
CA LEU A 164 9.24 18.24 11.72
C LEU A 164 8.43 18.74 10.52
N ALA A 165 7.61 17.88 9.95
CA ALA A 165 6.60 18.28 8.99
C ALA A 165 5.44 19.00 9.69
N ALA A 166 4.96 20.07 9.08
CA ALA A 166 3.86 20.85 9.63
C ALA A 166 2.50 20.16 9.45
N SER A 167 2.36 19.32 8.41
CA SER A 167 1.10 18.65 8.09
C SER A 167 1.31 17.51 7.07
N ASN A 168 0.27 16.68 6.88
CA ASN A 168 0.22 15.74 5.75
C ASN A 168 0.30 16.47 4.40
N ALA A 169 -0.37 17.62 4.27
CA ALA A 169 -0.35 18.41 3.04
C ALA A 169 1.08 18.84 2.65
N GLU A 170 1.92 19.18 3.63
CA GLU A 170 3.32 19.52 3.36
C GLU A 170 4.12 18.32 2.83
N LEU A 171 3.92 17.12 3.39
CA LEU A 171 4.58 15.91 2.93
C LEU A 171 4.09 15.51 1.53
N VAL A 172 2.80 15.61 1.27
CA VAL A 172 2.22 15.37 -0.07
C VAL A 172 2.75 16.37 -1.08
N GLY A 173 2.79 17.66 -0.74
CA GLY A 173 3.37 18.69 -1.61
C GLY A 173 4.85 18.45 -1.92
N ARG A 174 5.63 17.93 -0.94
CA ARG A 174 7.02 17.53 -1.16
C ARG A 174 7.14 16.46 -2.23
N VAL A 175 6.32 15.40 -2.17
CA VAL A 175 6.35 14.32 -3.15
C VAL A 175 5.84 14.80 -4.51
N ALA A 176 4.78 15.63 -4.55
CA ALA A 176 4.28 16.21 -5.79
C ALA A 176 5.37 16.99 -6.53
N ASN A 177 6.16 17.80 -5.80
CA ASN A 177 7.28 18.56 -6.37
C ASN A 177 8.45 17.67 -6.83
N LEU A 178 8.54 16.42 -6.42
CA LEU A 178 9.55 15.48 -6.92
C LEU A 178 9.20 14.91 -8.29
N CYS A 179 7.92 14.86 -8.66
CA CYS A 179 7.46 14.22 -9.89
C CYS A 179 8.20 14.75 -11.13
N ASP A 180 8.39 16.07 -11.24
CA ASP A 180 9.06 16.71 -12.38
C ASP A 180 10.52 16.24 -12.56
N GLN A 181 11.19 15.82 -11.47
CA GLN A 181 12.57 15.31 -11.53
C GLN A 181 12.68 13.94 -12.20
N TYR A 182 11.55 13.25 -12.36
CA TYR A 182 11.44 11.89 -12.89
C TYR A 182 10.57 11.83 -14.16
N ASP A 183 10.34 12.96 -14.83
CA ASP A 183 9.43 13.07 -15.98
C ASP A 183 8.03 12.50 -15.69
N ARG A 184 7.55 12.70 -14.45
CA ARG A 184 6.24 12.26 -13.97
C ARG A 184 5.37 13.47 -13.63
N HIS A 185 4.06 13.28 -13.67
CA HIS A 185 3.11 14.28 -13.18
C HIS A 185 2.21 13.68 -12.07
N VAL A 186 1.61 14.56 -11.30
CA VAL A 186 0.59 14.16 -10.31
C VAL A 186 -0.70 13.83 -11.07
N ALA A 187 -1.16 12.59 -10.96
CA ALA A 187 -2.39 12.16 -11.59
C ALA A 187 -3.60 12.94 -11.05
N SER A 188 -4.52 13.32 -11.93
CA SER A 188 -5.85 13.77 -11.53
C SER A 188 -6.62 12.61 -10.88
N ALA A 189 -7.69 12.91 -10.15
CA ALA A 189 -8.54 11.87 -9.55
C ALA A 189 -9.13 10.94 -10.62
N LYS A 190 -9.43 11.45 -11.82
CA LYS A 190 -9.91 10.64 -12.94
C LYS A 190 -8.84 9.67 -13.43
N GLU A 191 -7.64 10.17 -13.72
CA GLU A 191 -6.50 9.33 -14.14
C GLU A 191 -6.16 8.28 -13.09
N ALA A 192 -6.18 8.64 -11.80
CA ALA A 192 -5.92 7.71 -10.72
C ALA A 192 -6.98 6.59 -10.66
N ARG A 193 -8.26 6.90 -10.88
CA ARG A 193 -9.34 5.89 -10.96
C ARG A 193 -9.12 4.95 -12.14
N GLU A 194 -8.74 5.47 -13.30
CA GLU A 194 -8.44 4.67 -14.49
C GLU A 194 -7.22 3.76 -14.25
N LEU A 195 -6.12 4.31 -13.70
CA LEU A 195 -4.92 3.54 -13.38
C LEU A 195 -5.17 2.41 -12.37
N LEU A 196 -6.02 2.66 -11.39
CA LEU A 196 -6.36 1.70 -10.35
C LEU A 196 -7.53 0.77 -10.73
N ALA A 197 -8.08 0.93 -11.94
CA ALA A 197 -9.25 0.20 -12.41
C ALA A 197 -10.44 0.26 -11.44
N LEU A 198 -10.71 1.47 -10.89
CA LEU A 198 -11.84 1.73 -10.01
C LEU A 198 -13.09 2.04 -10.82
N ALA A 199 -14.27 1.71 -10.28
CA ALA A 199 -15.54 2.11 -10.83
C ALA A 199 -15.64 3.65 -10.96
N ALA A 200 -16.32 4.10 -12.01
CA ALA A 200 -16.49 5.51 -12.33
C ALA A 200 -17.40 6.24 -11.32
#